data_1470fafb4cacc12bab03a46285aa165c
#
_entry.id   1470fafb4cacc12bab03a46285aa165c
#
_cell.length_a   1.000
_cell.length_b   1.000
_cell.length_c   1.000
_cell.angle_alpha   90.00
_cell.angle_beta   90.00
_cell.angle_gamma   90.00
#
_symmetry.space_group_name_H-M   'P 1'
#
loop_
_entity.id
_entity.type
_entity.pdbx_description
1 polymer ?
#
loop_
_entity_poly.entity_id
_entity_poly.type
_entity_poly.pdbx_seq_one_letter_code
_entity_poly.pdbx_strand_id
1 'polypeptide(L)'
;MYLTTLNPVSRDFDRIVRRAFGTGFGPAATTGLPMDTVRRDGELVLRLDVPGFDPEKIDVTVDRGVLTVSATREETRTEGESPVVRERLFGSFRRSVRLAENLDADAIEASKHDGVLEIRIPVREEAKPRKIEVGTSKELAS
;
A
#
# COMPACT_ATOMS: atom_id res chain seq x y z
N MET A 1 -9.01 -14.97 26.83
CA MET A 1 -8.02 -15.47 25.89
C MET A 1 -8.76 -15.93 24.63
N TYR A 2 -8.74 -15.10 23.63
CA TYR A 2 -9.41 -15.43 22.36
C TYR A 2 -8.40 -16.17 21.47
N LEU A 3 -8.63 -17.45 21.27
CA LEU A 3 -7.95 -18.23 20.24
C LEU A 3 -8.52 -17.80 18.89
N THR A 4 -7.84 -16.85 18.26
CA THR A 4 -8.10 -16.54 16.86
C THR A 4 -7.58 -17.72 16.05
N THR A 5 -8.48 -18.52 15.52
CA THR A 5 -8.18 -19.56 14.55
C THR A 5 -7.64 -18.85 13.30
N LEU A 6 -6.32 -18.76 13.20
CA LEU A 6 -5.65 -18.16 12.04
C LEU A 6 -5.91 -19.05 10.83
N ASN A 7 -6.76 -18.58 9.96
CA ASN A 7 -7.03 -19.19 8.67
C ASN A 7 -5.71 -19.34 7.88
N PRO A 8 -5.37 -20.51 7.33
CA PRO A 8 -4.11 -20.71 6.60
C PRO A 8 -3.89 -19.72 5.45
N VAL A 9 -4.96 -19.20 4.86
CA VAL A 9 -4.89 -18.15 3.82
C VAL A 9 -4.26 -16.85 4.36
N SER A 10 -4.41 -16.56 5.65
CA SER A 10 -3.81 -15.36 6.24
C SER A 10 -2.28 -15.48 6.43
N ARG A 11 -1.77 -16.70 6.65
CA ARG A 11 -0.34 -16.93 6.82
C ARG A 11 0.46 -16.73 5.54
N ASP A 12 -0.09 -17.14 4.42
CA ASP A 12 0.56 -16.95 3.12
C ASP A 12 0.53 -15.48 2.71
N PHE A 13 -0.55 -14.77 3.03
CA PHE A 13 -0.65 -13.33 2.81
C PHE A 13 0.36 -12.55 3.69
N ASP A 14 0.46 -12.89 4.97
CA ASP A 14 1.44 -12.29 5.88
C ASP A 14 2.87 -12.53 5.41
N ARG A 15 3.15 -13.70 4.83
CA ARG A 15 4.46 -14.02 4.26
C ARG A 15 4.76 -13.18 3.02
N ILE A 16 3.78 -12.97 2.17
CA ILE A 16 3.90 -12.13 0.97
C ILE A 16 4.14 -10.68 1.38
N VAL A 17 3.37 -10.17 2.33
CA VAL A 17 3.52 -8.83 2.88
C VAL A 17 4.92 -8.65 3.49
N ARG A 18 5.37 -9.57 4.32
CA ARG A 18 6.73 -9.53 4.91
C ARG A 18 7.83 -9.57 3.86
N ARG A 19 7.63 -10.31 2.77
CA ARG A 19 8.59 -10.40 1.66
C ARG A 19 8.63 -9.11 0.83
N ALA A 20 7.49 -8.47 0.63
CA ALA A 20 7.38 -7.20 -0.08
C ALA A 20 7.91 -6.01 0.73
N PHE A 21 7.73 -6.03 2.05
CA PHE A 21 8.04 -4.92 2.95
C PHE A 21 9.27 -5.14 3.84
N GLY A 22 9.90 -6.33 3.76
CA GLY A 22 11.05 -6.70 4.60
C GLY A 22 10.65 -7.04 6.03
N THR A 23 11.57 -7.64 6.79
CA THR A 23 11.37 -8.04 8.19
C THR A 23 11.58 -6.90 9.19
N GLY A 24 11.70 -5.68 8.71
CA GLY A 24 12.06 -4.53 9.52
C GLY A 24 10.92 -3.56 9.77
N PHE A 25 10.04 -3.86 10.71
CA PHE A 25 9.32 -2.81 11.44
C PHE A 25 10.28 -2.12 12.43
N GLY A 26 11.40 -1.64 11.90
CA GLY A 26 12.33 -0.84 12.67
C GLY A 26 12.26 0.62 12.22
N PRO A 27 12.46 1.58 13.12
CA PRO A 27 12.43 3.01 12.79
C PRO A 27 13.57 3.45 11.84
N ALA A 28 14.45 2.55 11.45
CA ALA A 28 15.71 2.89 10.80
C ALA A 28 15.67 2.99 9.27
N ALA A 29 14.59 2.58 8.62
CA ALA A 29 14.52 2.64 7.16
C ALA A 29 13.46 3.63 6.67
N THR A 30 13.24 4.67 7.42
CA THR A 30 12.22 5.65 7.06
C THR A 30 12.69 6.48 5.88
N THR A 31 12.13 6.18 4.77
CA THR A 31 12.10 7.04 3.60
C THR A 31 11.29 8.33 3.85
N GLY A 32 10.90 8.59 5.09
CA GLY A 32 10.06 9.73 5.48
C GLY A 32 8.57 9.58 5.16
N LEU A 33 8.15 8.43 4.65
CA LEU A 33 6.74 8.12 4.36
C LEU A 33 6.33 6.85 5.13
N PRO A 34 5.97 6.97 6.41
CA PRO A 34 5.45 5.85 7.18
C PRO A 34 4.20 5.27 6.52
N MET A 35 4.09 3.96 6.50
CA MET A 35 3.02 3.28 5.78
C MET A 35 2.44 2.15 6.59
N ASP A 36 1.11 2.11 6.63
CA ASP A 36 0.34 0.95 7.03
C ASP A 36 -0.21 0.25 5.81
N THR A 37 -0.25 -1.07 5.87
CA THR A 37 -0.91 -1.90 4.87
C THR A 37 -1.96 -2.74 5.54
N VAL A 38 -3.19 -2.60 5.12
CA VAL A 38 -4.32 -3.35 5.66
C VAL A 38 -5.05 -4.08 4.54
N ARG A 39 -5.60 -5.22 4.89
CA ARG A 39 -6.47 -5.98 4.00
C ARG A 39 -7.92 -5.70 4.38
N ARG A 40 -8.71 -5.35 3.38
CA ARG A 40 -10.15 -5.22 3.45
C ARG A 40 -10.78 -6.21 2.47
N ASP A 41 -12.08 -6.46 2.56
CA ASP A 41 -12.75 -7.39 1.67
C ASP A 41 -12.51 -7.06 0.20
N GLY A 42 -11.78 -7.94 -0.50
CA GLY A 42 -11.49 -7.82 -1.92
C GLY A 42 -10.47 -6.75 -2.32
N GLU A 43 -9.79 -6.10 -1.37
CA GLU A 43 -8.79 -5.10 -1.68
C GLU A 43 -7.64 -5.02 -0.66
N LEU A 44 -6.51 -4.52 -1.13
CA LEU A 44 -5.38 -4.10 -0.29
C LEU A 44 -5.41 -2.59 -0.17
N VAL A 45 -5.28 -2.08 1.04
CA VAL A 45 -5.27 -0.64 1.31
C VAL A 45 -3.93 -0.24 1.91
N LEU A 46 -3.27 0.70 1.27
CA LEU A 46 -2.05 1.32 1.77
C LEU A 46 -2.40 2.71 2.32
N ARG A 47 -1.88 3.04 3.49
CA ARG A 47 -2.02 4.37 4.09
C ARG A 47 -0.65 4.92 4.40
N LEU A 48 -0.32 6.06 3.82
CA LEU A 48 0.96 6.72 4.01
C LEU A 48 0.75 8.09 4.65
N ASP A 49 1.57 8.42 5.63
CA ASP A 49 1.56 9.75 6.22
C ASP A 49 2.25 10.74 5.28
N VAL A 50 1.51 11.74 4.86
CA VAL A 50 1.97 12.80 3.96
C VAL A 50 1.60 14.19 4.49
N PRO A 51 1.95 14.50 5.75
CA PRO A 51 1.59 15.78 6.36
C PRO A 51 2.35 16.93 5.69
N GLY A 52 1.62 17.97 5.32
CA GLY A 52 2.22 19.15 4.71
C GLY A 52 2.72 18.97 3.29
N PHE A 53 2.45 17.83 2.64
CA PHE A 53 2.72 17.65 1.22
C PHE A 53 1.59 18.22 0.37
N ASP A 54 1.95 18.94 -0.68
CA ASP A 54 1.01 19.37 -1.71
C ASP A 54 0.57 18.15 -2.53
N PRO A 55 -0.73 17.93 -2.73
CA PRO A 55 -1.22 16.83 -3.56
C PRO A 55 -0.64 16.83 -4.98
N GLU A 56 -0.37 18.00 -5.57
CA GLU A 56 0.25 18.12 -6.88
C GLU A 56 1.71 17.66 -6.92
N LYS A 57 2.34 17.54 -5.76
CA LYS A 57 3.73 17.06 -5.61
C LYS A 57 3.81 15.63 -5.10
N ILE A 58 2.71 14.91 -5.14
CA ILE A 58 2.64 13.48 -4.82
C ILE A 58 2.35 12.73 -6.10
N ASP A 59 3.25 11.83 -6.47
CA ASP A 59 3.12 10.95 -7.63
C ASP A 59 2.99 9.51 -7.18
N VAL A 60 2.02 8.80 -7.75
CA VAL A 60 1.83 7.37 -7.57
C VAL A 60 1.95 6.69 -8.93
N THR A 61 2.92 5.83 -9.08
CA THR A 61 3.18 5.12 -10.34
C THR A 61 3.26 3.62 -10.12
N VAL A 62 2.90 2.86 -11.14
CA VAL A 62 3.12 1.41 -11.19
C VAL A 62 3.90 1.07 -12.42
N ASP A 63 5.02 0.42 -12.24
CA ASP A 63 5.86 -0.09 -13.32
C ASP A 63 6.29 -1.51 -12.99
N ARG A 64 5.98 -2.45 -13.88
CA ARG A 64 6.37 -3.87 -13.77
C ARG A 64 6.06 -4.48 -12.39
N GLY A 65 4.86 -4.24 -11.90
CA GLY A 65 4.41 -4.74 -10.61
C GLY A 65 5.00 -4.05 -9.39
N VAL A 66 5.66 -2.92 -9.56
CA VAL A 66 6.16 -2.09 -8.46
C VAL A 66 5.38 -0.78 -8.40
N LEU A 67 4.67 -0.59 -7.30
CA LEU A 67 4.02 0.68 -6.99
C LEU A 67 5.04 1.57 -6.29
N THR A 68 5.20 2.78 -6.79
CA THR A 68 6.10 3.78 -6.21
C THR A 68 5.31 5.04 -5.87
N VAL A 69 5.43 5.47 -4.63
CA VAL A 69 4.94 6.77 -4.16
C VAL A 69 6.14 7.69 -4.01
N SER A 70 6.12 8.81 -4.71
CA SER A 70 7.12 9.87 -4.60
C SER A 70 6.43 11.14 -4.15
N ALA A 71 7.00 11.84 -3.20
CA ALA A 71 6.46 13.08 -2.68
C ALA A 71 7.57 14.07 -2.39
N THR A 72 7.35 15.32 -2.69
CA THR A 72 8.29 16.40 -2.40
C THR A 72 7.64 17.41 -1.47
N ARG A 73 8.37 17.77 -0.42
CA ARG A 73 7.97 18.84 0.51
C ARG A 73 9.10 19.85 0.57
N GLU A 74 8.80 21.06 0.13
CA GLU A 74 9.75 22.17 0.11
C GLU A 74 9.64 22.99 1.40
N GLU A 75 10.80 23.46 1.87
CA GLU A 75 10.84 24.38 2.98
C GLU A 75 10.43 25.78 2.49
N THR A 76 9.39 26.32 3.10
CA THR A 76 8.99 27.70 2.87
C THR A 76 9.71 28.59 3.86
N ARG A 77 10.51 29.52 3.36
CA ARG A 77 11.19 30.55 4.17
C ARG A 77 10.55 31.89 3.93
N THR A 78 10.28 32.59 5.00
CA THR A 78 9.81 33.98 4.93
C THR A 78 11.03 34.90 5.16
N GLU A 79 11.07 35.99 4.41
CA GLU A 79 12.13 36.98 4.59
C GLU A 79 12.18 37.50 6.02
N GLY A 80 13.38 37.58 6.61
CA GLY A 80 13.58 37.99 7.98
C GLY A 80 13.53 36.88 9.01
N GLU A 81 13.19 35.65 8.61
CA GLU A 81 13.24 34.49 9.51
C GLU A 81 14.68 33.97 9.68
N SER A 82 15.05 33.71 10.92
CA SER A 82 16.28 32.99 11.27
C SER A 82 15.92 31.74 12.07
N PRO A 83 16.16 30.54 11.54
CA PRO A 83 15.79 29.32 12.24
C PRO A 83 16.61 29.12 13.52
N VAL A 84 15.94 28.78 14.61
CA VAL A 84 16.55 28.43 15.89
C VAL A 84 16.61 26.92 16.10
N VAL A 85 15.54 26.22 15.71
CA VAL A 85 15.44 24.76 15.76
C VAL A 85 14.85 24.25 14.44
N ARG A 86 15.40 23.18 13.90
CA ARG A 86 14.92 22.52 12.68
C ARG A 86 14.81 21.02 12.91
N GLU A 87 13.60 20.53 13.04
CA GLU A 87 13.31 19.10 13.22
C GLU A 87 12.48 18.54 12.05
N ARG A 88 11.82 19.41 11.28
CA ARG A 88 11.01 19.01 10.14
C ARG A 88 11.88 18.64 8.96
N LEU A 89 11.58 17.49 8.33
CA LEU A 89 12.28 17.03 7.15
C LEU A 89 11.65 17.58 5.86
N PHE A 90 12.46 18.05 4.95
CA PHE A 90 12.08 18.57 3.65
C PHE A 90 12.86 17.84 2.55
N GLY A 91 12.43 18.00 1.32
CA GLY A 91 13.03 17.39 0.15
C GLY A 91 12.14 16.32 -0.46
N SER A 92 12.76 15.37 -1.13
CA SER A 92 12.06 14.30 -1.85
C SER A 92 12.06 13.02 -1.06
N PHE A 93 10.89 12.40 -0.96
CA PHE A 93 10.64 11.14 -0.27
C PHE A 93 10.10 10.13 -1.27
N ARG A 94 10.46 8.87 -1.09
CA ARG A 94 10.03 7.79 -1.97
C ARG A 94 9.74 6.54 -1.17
N ARG A 95 8.66 5.86 -1.54
CA ARG A 95 8.33 4.53 -1.04
C ARG A 95 7.94 3.62 -2.19
N SER A 96 8.54 2.44 -2.26
CA SER A 96 8.23 1.44 -3.29
C SER A 96 7.72 0.16 -2.65
N VAL A 97 6.72 -0.43 -3.30
CA VAL A 97 6.04 -1.64 -2.85
C VAL A 97 5.87 -2.57 -4.05
N ARG A 98 6.30 -3.81 -3.90
CA ARG A 98 6.04 -4.83 -4.93
C ARG A 98 4.61 -5.35 -4.77
N LEU A 99 3.82 -5.25 -5.83
CA LEU A 99 2.47 -5.75 -5.87
C LEU A 99 2.45 -7.25 -6.18
N ALA A 100 1.59 -7.99 -5.49
CA ALA A 100 1.32 -9.39 -5.83
C ALA A 100 0.57 -9.47 -7.16
N GLU A 101 0.77 -10.55 -7.90
CA GLU A 101 0.17 -10.75 -9.23
C GLU A 101 -1.36 -10.78 -9.22
N ASN A 102 -1.96 -11.16 -8.10
CA ASN A 102 -3.42 -11.19 -7.92
C ASN A 102 -4.04 -9.81 -7.68
N LEU A 103 -3.25 -8.77 -7.58
CA LEU A 103 -3.74 -7.40 -7.44
C LEU A 103 -3.95 -6.75 -8.81
N ASP A 104 -5.03 -5.99 -8.92
CA ASP A 104 -5.37 -5.28 -10.14
C ASP A 104 -4.70 -3.90 -10.17
N ALA A 105 -3.55 -3.84 -10.81
CA ALA A 105 -2.79 -2.60 -10.96
C ALA A 105 -3.49 -1.55 -11.82
N ASP A 106 -4.43 -1.96 -12.68
CA ASP A 106 -5.15 -1.05 -13.57
C ASP A 106 -6.34 -0.36 -12.88
N ALA A 107 -6.77 -0.89 -11.73
CA ALA A 107 -7.89 -0.37 -10.96
C ALA A 107 -7.48 0.28 -9.64
N ILE A 108 -6.25 0.75 -9.54
CA ILE A 108 -5.75 1.45 -8.34
C ILE A 108 -6.39 2.82 -8.22
N GLU A 109 -6.87 3.12 -7.03
CA GLU A 109 -7.40 4.43 -6.67
C GLU A 109 -6.57 5.03 -5.54
N ALA A 110 -6.26 6.31 -5.64
CA ALA A 110 -5.53 7.05 -4.62
C ALA A 110 -6.29 8.32 -4.22
N SER A 111 -6.35 8.59 -2.94
CA SER A 111 -6.96 9.80 -2.39
C SER A 111 -6.16 10.31 -1.20
N LYS A 112 -6.18 11.61 -0.99
CA LYS A 112 -5.53 12.25 0.16
C LYS A 112 -6.58 12.91 1.04
N HIS A 113 -6.53 12.62 2.35
CA HIS A 113 -7.40 13.22 3.36
C HIS A 113 -6.67 13.31 4.70
N ASP A 114 -6.78 14.46 5.37
CA ASP A 114 -6.17 14.70 6.70
C ASP A 114 -4.68 14.30 6.82
N GLY A 115 -3.89 14.60 5.78
CA GLY A 115 -2.47 14.29 5.77
C GLY A 115 -2.14 12.82 5.55
N VAL A 116 -3.11 12.02 5.16
CA VAL A 116 -2.94 10.59 4.83
C VAL A 116 -3.25 10.36 3.35
N LEU A 117 -2.33 9.73 2.64
CA LEU A 117 -2.56 9.20 1.31
C LEU A 117 -3.07 7.77 1.44
N GLU A 118 -4.31 7.53 1.03
CA GLU A 118 -4.88 6.20 0.97
C GLU A 118 -4.85 5.70 -0.48
N ILE A 119 -4.27 4.52 -0.69
CA ILE A 119 -4.20 3.86 -1.99
C ILE A 119 -4.94 2.53 -1.86
N ARG A 120 -5.96 2.33 -2.69
CA ARG A 120 -6.77 1.12 -2.73
C ARG A 120 -6.43 0.31 -3.97
N ILE A 121 -6.12 -0.95 -3.78
CA ILE A 121 -5.71 -1.86 -4.83
C ILE A 121 -6.62 -3.09 -4.77
N PRO A 122 -7.58 -3.22 -5.68
CA PRO A 122 -8.49 -4.37 -5.67
C PRO A 122 -7.78 -5.65 -6.07
N VAL A 123 -8.30 -6.77 -5.59
CA VAL A 123 -7.92 -8.10 -6.07
C VAL A 123 -8.59 -8.34 -7.42
N ARG A 124 -7.85 -8.90 -8.37
CA ARG A 124 -8.40 -9.25 -9.70
C ARG A 124 -9.59 -10.19 -9.56
N GLU A 125 -10.63 -9.98 -10.36
CA GLU A 125 -11.81 -10.85 -10.36
C GLU A 125 -11.46 -12.32 -10.64
N GLU A 126 -10.52 -12.59 -11.54
CA GLU A 126 -10.06 -13.95 -11.85
C GLU A 126 -9.33 -14.62 -10.69
N ALA A 127 -8.78 -13.83 -9.75
CA ALA A 127 -8.06 -14.31 -8.57
C ALA A 127 -8.97 -14.52 -7.35
N LYS A 128 -10.22 -14.08 -7.40
CA LYS A 128 -11.17 -14.27 -6.31
C LYS A 128 -11.64 -15.71 -6.25
N PRO A 129 -11.88 -16.26 -5.04
CA PRO A 129 -12.47 -17.59 -4.90
C PRO A 129 -13.79 -17.67 -5.63
N ARG A 130 -13.99 -18.73 -6.38
CA ARG A 130 -15.26 -19.03 -7.06
C ARG A 130 -15.73 -20.43 -6.68
N LYS A 131 -17.04 -20.60 -6.62
CA LYS A 131 -17.64 -21.91 -6.41
C LYS A 131 -17.68 -22.66 -7.73
N ILE A 132 -17.26 -23.91 -7.70
CA ILE A 132 -17.35 -24.81 -8.83
C ILE A 132 -18.51 -25.77 -8.55
N GLU A 133 -19.46 -25.85 -9.49
CA GLU A 133 -20.55 -26.82 -9.41
C GLU A 133 -20.03 -28.20 -9.78
N VAL A 134 -20.43 -29.19 -9.01
CA VAL A 134 -20.10 -30.59 -9.28
C VAL A 134 -21.27 -31.21 -10.03
N GLY A 135 -21.02 -31.50 -11.30
CA GLY A 135 -21.97 -32.25 -12.13
C GLY A 135 -21.81 -33.77 -11.97
N THR A 136 -22.79 -34.51 -12.44
CA THR A 136 -22.68 -35.98 -12.56
C THR A 136 -21.89 -36.35 -13.82
N SER A 137 -21.27 -37.53 -13.83
CA SER A 137 -20.51 -38.00 -15.00
C SER A 137 -21.35 -38.07 -16.28
N LYS A 138 -22.66 -38.19 -16.15
CA LYS A 138 -23.60 -38.21 -17.26
C LYS A 138 -23.80 -36.81 -17.87
N GLU A 139 -23.73 -35.75 -17.05
CA GLU A 139 -23.82 -34.37 -17.51
C GLU A 139 -22.50 -33.90 -18.15
N LEU A 140 -21.36 -34.37 -17.62
CA LEU A 140 -20.05 -34.06 -18.16
C LEU A 140 -19.72 -34.76 -19.48
N ALA A 141 -20.42 -35.84 -19.83
CA ALA A 141 -20.22 -36.61 -21.03
C ALA A 141 -21.03 -36.11 -22.25
N SER A 142 -21.88 -35.14 -22.05
CA SER A 142 -22.73 -34.57 -23.11
C SER A 142 -22.14 -33.35 -23.80
#